data_ea714f4b3d450097ba88b5231625b17c
#
_entry.id   ea714f4b3d450097ba88b5231625b17c
#
_cell.length_a   1.000
_cell.length_b   1.000
_cell.length_c   1.000
_cell.angle_alpha   90.00
_cell.angle_beta   90.00
_cell.angle_gamma   90.00
#
_symmetry.space_group_name_H-M   'P 1'
#
loop_
_entity.id
_entity.type
_entity.pdbx_description
1 polymer ?
#
loop_
_entity_poly.entity_id
_entity_poly.type
_entity_poly.pdbx_seq_one_letter_code
_entity_poly.pdbx_strand_id
1 'polypeptide(L)'
;MKQNIKVEWIEHNLVIPPEKYNPFPTQEDYDVYNEALKRAKIKHQGEIIEFVNTFFGGTKAIIEGTDRKIYKININNLTIIEKYD
;
A
#
# COMPACT_ATOMS: atom_id res chain seq x y z
N MET A 1 -16.87 9.15 -12.39
CA MET A 1 -16.25 8.82 -13.67
C MET A 1 -14.77 8.54 -13.46
N LYS A 2 -14.27 7.45 -14.01
CA LYS A 2 -12.84 7.09 -13.88
C LYS A 2 -11.99 8.04 -14.72
N GLN A 3 -10.78 8.32 -14.23
CA GLN A 3 -9.86 9.24 -14.89
C GLN A 3 -9.01 8.57 -15.97
N ASN A 4 -9.26 7.30 -16.29
CA ASN A 4 -8.49 6.54 -17.28
C ASN A 4 -7.00 6.45 -16.94
N ILE A 5 -6.69 6.43 -15.66
CA ILE A 5 -5.32 6.31 -15.17
C ILE A 5 -5.22 5.03 -14.36
N LYS A 6 -4.37 4.09 -14.81
CA LYS A 6 -4.05 2.90 -14.05
C LYS A 6 -2.87 3.16 -13.15
N VAL A 7 -2.99 2.73 -11.92
CA VAL A 7 -1.96 2.92 -10.91
C VAL A 7 -1.69 1.62 -10.17
N GLU A 8 -0.54 1.58 -9.51
CA GLU A 8 -0.24 0.52 -8.55
C GLU A 8 0.31 1.15 -7.28
N TRP A 9 0.15 0.42 -6.20
CA TRP A 9 0.72 0.81 -4.90
C TRP A 9 0.99 -0.44 -4.09
N ILE A 10 1.80 -0.27 -3.04
CA ILE A 10 2.16 -1.37 -2.15
C ILE A 10 1.53 -1.09 -0.80
N GLU A 11 0.75 -2.06 -0.32
CA GLU A 11 0.22 -2.05 1.04
C GLU A 11 1.20 -2.80 1.93
N HIS A 12 1.56 -2.17 3.04
CA HIS A 12 2.44 -2.78 4.03
C HIS A 12 1.61 -3.16 5.26
N ASN A 13 1.48 -4.45 5.52
CA ASN A 13 0.84 -4.92 6.74
C ASN A 13 1.82 -4.79 7.90
N LEU A 14 1.27 -4.50 9.09
CA LEU A 14 2.09 -4.38 10.29
C LEU A 14 2.69 -5.72 10.66
N VAL A 15 4.02 -5.74 10.84
CA VAL A 15 4.73 -6.90 11.37
C VAL A 15 5.45 -6.44 12.62
N ILE A 16 5.24 -7.17 13.73
CA ILE A 16 5.82 -6.81 15.02
C ILE A 16 7.24 -7.36 15.11
N PRO A 17 8.26 -6.51 15.38
CA PRO A 17 9.63 -6.98 15.55
C PRO A 17 9.77 -7.93 16.74
N PRO A 18 10.69 -8.90 16.69
CA PRO A 18 10.85 -9.87 17.79
C PRO A 18 11.16 -9.24 19.14
N GLU A 19 11.89 -8.14 19.18
CA GLU A 19 12.24 -7.45 20.43
C GLU A 19 11.03 -6.88 21.17
N LYS A 20 9.87 -6.80 20.54
CA LYS A 20 8.64 -6.32 21.18
C LYS A 20 7.98 -7.39 22.04
N TYR A 21 8.21 -8.66 21.76
CA TYR A 21 7.59 -9.76 22.50
C TYR A 21 8.61 -10.72 23.12
N ASN A 22 9.88 -10.58 22.77
CA ASN A 22 10.94 -11.42 23.33
C ASN A 22 12.14 -10.53 23.69
N PRO A 23 12.50 -10.40 24.98
CA PRO A 23 13.64 -9.57 25.37
C PRO A 23 15.00 -10.08 24.88
N PHE A 24 15.08 -11.35 24.51
CA PHE A 24 16.31 -11.96 24.01
C PHE A 24 16.05 -12.67 22.67
N PRO A 25 15.79 -11.90 21.58
CA PRO A 25 15.47 -12.52 20.30
C PRO A 25 16.66 -13.33 19.75
N THR A 26 16.33 -14.46 19.14
CA THR A 26 17.33 -15.31 18.48
C THR A 26 17.42 -14.96 16.99
N GLN A 27 18.43 -15.50 16.31
CA GLN A 27 18.54 -15.33 14.85
C GLN A 27 17.33 -15.94 14.15
N GLU A 28 16.81 -17.04 14.65
CA GLU A 28 15.60 -17.67 14.11
C GLU A 28 14.40 -16.72 14.20
N ASP A 29 14.26 -15.99 15.30
CA ASP A 29 13.19 -15.01 15.47
C ASP A 29 13.29 -13.92 14.41
N TYR A 30 14.49 -13.44 14.12
CA TYR A 30 14.70 -12.44 13.08
C TYR A 30 14.48 -13.00 11.67
N ASP A 31 14.80 -14.26 11.44
CA ASP A 31 14.54 -14.90 10.16
C ASP A 31 13.05 -15.01 9.89
N VAL A 32 12.27 -15.36 10.91
CA VAL A 32 10.80 -15.39 10.81
C VAL A 32 10.24 -13.99 10.56
N TYR A 33 10.78 -13.01 11.27
CA TYR A 33 10.37 -11.60 11.09
C TYR A 33 10.66 -11.13 9.66
N ASN A 34 11.84 -11.42 9.12
CA ASN A 34 12.20 -11.03 7.77
C ASN A 34 11.31 -11.69 6.71
N GLU A 35 10.95 -12.96 6.91
CA GLU A 35 10.00 -13.63 6.03
C GLU A 35 8.61 -13.00 6.10
N ALA A 36 8.17 -12.64 7.32
CA ALA A 36 6.89 -11.96 7.51
C ALA A 36 6.87 -10.60 6.84
N LEU A 37 7.99 -9.86 6.88
CA LEU A 37 8.11 -8.57 6.18
C LEU A 37 7.94 -8.72 4.67
N LYS A 38 8.50 -9.77 4.09
CA LYS A 38 8.36 -10.04 2.65
C LYS A 38 6.91 -10.32 2.29
N ARG A 39 6.19 -11.08 3.14
CA ARG A 39 4.78 -11.42 2.93
C ARG A 39 3.84 -10.26 3.23
N ALA A 40 4.29 -9.27 4.00
CA ALA A 40 3.48 -8.14 4.40
C ALA A 40 3.31 -7.09 3.29
N LYS A 41 4.09 -7.18 2.23
CA LYS A 41 4.00 -6.29 1.08
C LYS A 41 3.02 -6.86 0.07
N ILE A 42 1.91 -6.18 -0.11
CA ILE A 42 0.87 -6.60 -1.06
C ILE A 42 0.80 -5.55 -2.17
N LYS A 43 1.03 -5.97 -3.39
CA LYS A 43 0.95 -5.08 -4.55
C LYS A 43 -0.49 -5.03 -5.05
N HIS A 44 -1.01 -3.82 -5.12
CA HIS A 44 -2.35 -3.55 -5.61
C HIS A 44 -2.30 -2.79 -6.91
N GLN A 45 -3.31 -2.97 -7.73
CA GLN A 45 -3.51 -2.21 -8.96
C GLN A 45 -4.96 -1.75 -9.03
N GLY A 46 -5.18 -0.65 -9.72
CA GLY A 46 -6.53 -0.13 -9.90
C GLY A 46 -6.56 1.06 -10.83
N GLU A 47 -7.73 1.66 -10.95
CA GLU A 47 -7.96 2.85 -11.76
C GLU A 47 -8.42 3.99 -10.87
N ILE A 48 -7.91 5.19 -11.15
CA ILE A 48 -8.30 6.38 -10.41
C ILE A 48 -9.71 6.78 -10.81
N ILE A 49 -10.57 6.99 -9.81
CA ILE A 49 -11.92 7.53 -10.00
C ILE A 49 -11.89 9.04 -9.91
N GLU A 50 -11.26 9.57 -8.87
CA GLU A 50 -11.16 11.02 -8.66
C GLU A 50 -10.01 11.35 -7.71
N PHE A 51 -9.66 12.63 -7.65
CA PHE A 51 -8.69 13.16 -6.71
C PHE A 51 -9.40 13.97 -5.63
N VAL A 52 -8.92 13.84 -4.40
CA VAL A 52 -9.47 14.57 -3.25
C VAL A 52 -8.33 15.29 -2.54
N ASN A 53 -8.49 16.60 -2.34
CA ASN A 53 -7.55 17.36 -1.54
C ASN A 53 -7.98 17.29 -0.08
N THR A 54 -7.04 16.92 0.80
CA THR A 54 -7.30 16.89 2.23
C THR A 54 -6.54 18.03 2.89
N PHE A 55 -7.12 18.56 4.00
CA PHE A 55 -6.57 19.74 4.64
C PHE A 55 -5.16 19.57 5.16
N PHE A 56 -4.86 18.41 5.77
CA PHE A 56 -3.54 18.13 6.34
C PHE A 56 -2.78 16.99 5.65
N GLY A 57 -3.45 16.22 4.82
CA GLY A 57 -2.86 15.01 4.24
C GLY A 57 -2.44 15.12 2.79
N GLY A 58 -2.54 16.32 2.21
CA GLY A 58 -2.25 16.51 0.79
C GLY A 58 -3.33 15.91 -0.10
N THR A 59 -2.98 15.67 -1.36
CA THR A 59 -3.92 15.11 -2.34
C THR A 59 -3.93 13.59 -2.27
N LYS A 60 -5.14 13.02 -2.24
CA LYS A 60 -5.34 11.58 -2.28
C LYS A 60 -6.13 11.19 -3.51
N ALA A 61 -5.87 10.01 -4.03
CA ALA A 61 -6.63 9.45 -5.13
C ALA A 61 -7.64 8.44 -4.59
N ILE A 62 -8.85 8.52 -5.11
CA ILE A 62 -9.88 7.51 -4.88
C ILE A 62 -9.74 6.51 -6.02
N ILE A 63 -9.52 5.26 -5.69
CA ILE A 63 -9.15 4.22 -6.65
C ILE A 63 -10.09 3.04 -6.52
N GLU A 64 -10.57 2.54 -7.66
CA GLU A 64 -11.23 1.24 -7.71
C GLU A 64 -10.17 0.20 -8.02
N GLY A 65 -9.89 -0.68 -7.06
CA GLY A 65 -8.92 -1.75 -7.23
C GLY A 65 -9.42 -2.84 -8.17
N THR A 66 -8.50 -3.68 -8.63
CA THR A 66 -8.86 -4.85 -9.44
C THR A 66 -9.72 -5.85 -8.67
N ASP A 67 -9.70 -5.77 -7.35
CA ASP A 67 -10.57 -6.55 -6.46
C ASP A 67 -11.95 -5.91 -6.25
N ARG A 68 -12.23 -4.81 -6.96
CA ARG A 68 -13.48 -4.03 -6.91
C ARG A 68 -13.71 -3.31 -5.57
N LYS A 69 -12.69 -3.21 -4.74
CA LYS A 69 -12.74 -2.42 -3.53
C LYS A 69 -12.30 -1.00 -3.82
N ILE A 70 -12.77 -0.07 -3.02
CA ILE A 70 -12.42 1.34 -3.14
C ILE A 70 -11.32 1.67 -2.13
N TYR A 71 -10.26 2.30 -2.63
CA TYR A 71 -9.10 2.69 -1.82
C TYR A 71 -8.92 4.19 -1.89
N LYS A 72 -8.40 4.75 -0.81
CA LYS A 72 -8.03 6.17 -0.74
C LYS A 72 -6.54 6.23 -0.41
N ILE A 73 -5.73 6.57 -1.40
CA ILE A 73 -4.27 6.48 -1.32
C ILE A 73 -3.66 7.85 -1.62
N ASN A 74 -2.66 8.23 -0.82
CA ASN A 74 -1.90 9.46 -1.08
C ASN A 74 -1.20 9.34 -2.43
N ILE A 75 -1.28 10.38 -3.25
CA ILE A 75 -0.71 10.35 -4.60
C ILE A 75 0.80 10.09 -4.62
N ASN A 76 1.50 10.43 -3.53
CA ASN A 76 2.95 10.18 -3.43
C ASN A 76 3.27 8.68 -3.30
N ASN A 77 2.29 7.87 -2.94
CA ASN A 77 2.46 6.42 -2.78
C ASN A 77 2.01 5.63 -3.99
N LEU A 78 1.61 6.33 -5.05
CA LEU A 78 1.12 5.70 -6.27
C LEU A 78 2.18 5.73 -7.36
N THR A 79 2.20 4.68 -8.16
CA THR A 79 2.97 4.64 -9.40
C THR A 79 1.98 4.53 -10.56
N ILE A 80 2.09 5.44 -11.50
CA ILE A 80 1.24 5.40 -12.69
C ILE A 80 1.79 4.32 -13.63
N ILE A 81 0.95 3.32 -13.92
CA ILE A 81 1.32 2.24 -14.83
C ILE A 81 0.96 2.62 -16.25
N GLU A 82 -0.22 3.16 -16.42
CA GLU A 82 -0.78 3.42 -17.74
C GLU A 82 -1.76 4.58 -17.67
N LYS A 83 -1.72 5.44 -18.67
CA LYS A 83 -2.63 6.57 -18.75
C LYS A 83 -3.28 6.56 -20.14
N TYR A 84 -4.59 6.62 -20.17
CA TYR A 84 -5.36 6.68 -21.41
C TYR A 84 -5.79 8.12 -21.69
N ASP A 85 -5.73 8.48 -22.93
CA ASP A 85 -6.22 9.80 -23.38
C ASP A 85 -7.73 9.79 -23.63
#